data_202644c701b81b26c65bbc4077e1bb3c
#
_entry.id   202644c701b81b26c65bbc4077e1bb3c
#
_cell.length_a   1.000
_cell.length_b   1.000
_cell.length_c   1.000
_cell.angle_alpha   90.00
_cell.angle_beta   90.00
_cell.angle_gamma   90.00
#
_symmetry.space_group_name_H-M   'P 1'
#
loop_
_entity.id
_entity.type
_entity.pdbx_description
1 polymer ?
#
loop_
_entity_poly.entity_id
_entity_poly.type
_entity_poly.pdbx_seq_one_letter_code
_entity_poly.pdbx_strand_id
1 'polypeptide(L)'
;MKYAFIKAHRVRFNVRAMCRMLCVHPSGFYAWMKQPLSHRANEDIRQIALIKDAWHDSGKVYGYRKLHADLRDQGETCCPNRVARLAKLVGIKAQIGYKRRSGKYGGKPSIVIYNTLDRQFDVNTPDKVWVTDITYIKTYEGFSYLAVVIDLFSRRVVGWSMQSRQTTDLVLQALLMAVWRRKPKDRVMIHSDQGSQFTSMDWASFLKQHNLEHSRSRRGNCHDNAVAESFFNLLKRERVRRKTYTTRAEARQDVFDYIEMFYNLQRKHVRNGMLSPLHFEQNHKMKTKSV
;
A
#
# COMPACT_ATOMS: atom_id res chain seq x y z
N MET A 1 -2.43 -19.56 -36.85
CA MET A 1 -2.83 -20.92 -37.28
C MET A 1 -2.40 -21.25 -38.72
N LYS A 2 -2.75 -20.47 -39.77
CA LYS A 2 -2.45 -20.81 -41.18
C LYS A 2 -0.96 -21.09 -41.44
N TYR A 3 -0.03 -20.22 -41.01
CA TYR A 3 1.41 -20.41 -41.22
C TYR A 3 1.98 -21.61 -40.47
N ALA A 4 1.48 -21.92 -39.28
CA ALA A 4 1.90 -23.11 -38.53
C ALA A 4 1.48 -24.40 -39.26
N PHE A 5 0.29 -24.43 -39.87
CA PHE A 5 -0.15 -25.53 -40.73
C PHE A 5 0.77 -25.70 -41.93
N ILE A 6 1.08 -24.61 -42.67
CA ILE A 6 2.01 -24.67 -43.82
C ILE A 6 3.39 -25.19 -43.39
N LYS A 7 3.90 -24.75 -42.21
CA LYS A 7 5.17 -25.22 -41.67
C LYS A 7 5.15 -26.72 -41.37
N ALA A 8 4.08 -27.25 -40.81
CA ALA A 8 3.95 -28.66 -40.47
C ALA A 8 3.91 -29.56 -41.73
N HIS A 9 3.30 -29.05 -42.80
CA HIS A 9 3.09 -29.85 -44.04
C HIS A 9 4.02 -29.55 -45.21
N ARG A 10 5.02 -28.64 -45.04
CA ARG A 10 5.93 -28.17 -46.11
C ARG A 10 6.79 -29.28 -46.76
N VAL A 11 6.97 -30.42 -46.08
CA VAL A 11 7.70 -31.55 -46.61
C VAL A 11 6.84 -32.37 -47.58
N ARG A 12 5.51 -32.42 -47.35
CA ARG A 12 4.57 -33.20 -48.15
C ARG A 12 3.95 -32.43 -49.29
N PHE A 13 3.75 -31.11 -49.13
CA PHE A 13 3.03 -30.28 -50.11
C PHE A 13 3.81 -29.01 -50.44
N ASN A 14 3.65 -28.55 -51.66
CA ASN A 14 4.31 -27.32 -52.15
C ASN A 14 3.76 -26.09 -51.36
N VAL A 15 4.69 -25.31 -50.77
CA VAL A 15 4.36 -24.13 -49.94
C VAL A 15 3.49 -23.12 -50.73
N ARG A 16 3.79 -22.84 -52.04
CA ARG A 16 3.00 -21.89 -52.84
C ARG A 16 1.56 -22.36 -53.03
N ALA A 17 1.37 -23.68 -53.26
CA ALA A 17 0.05 -24.27 -53.41
C ALA A 17 -0.78 -24.15 -52.11
N MET A 18 -0.19 -24.48 -50.97
CA MET A 18 -0.84 -24.32 -49.65
C MET A 18 -1.15 -22.86 -49.34
N CYS A 19 -0.24 -21.93 -49.66
CA CYS A 19 -0.48 -20.51 -49.48
C CYS A 19 -1.67 -20.02 -50.28
N ARG A 20 -1.80 -20.49 -51.52
CA ARG A 20 -2.93 -20.17 -52.40
C ARG A 20 -4.26 -20.69 -51.83
N MET A 21 -4.28 -21.95 -51.42
CA MET A 21 -5.46 -22.58 -50.81
C MET A 21 -5.90 -21.91 -49.51
N LEU A 22 -4.94 -21.49 -48.69
CA LEU A 22 -5.21 -20.81 -47.42
C LEU A 22 -5.37 -19.30 -47.53
N CYS A 23 -5.34 -18.74 -48.74
CA CYS A 23 -5.46 -17.31 -49.02
C CYS A 23 -4.44 -16.49 -48.17
N VAL A 24 -3.16 -16.83 -48.25
CA VAL A 24 -2.05 -16.11 -47.63
C VAL A 24 -0.91 -15.95 -48.65
N HIS A 25 -0.14 -14.85 -48.55
CA HIS A 25 0.97 -14.64 -49.44
C HIS A 25 2.22 -15.44 -49.03
N PRO A 26 2.94 -16.06 -49.96
CA PRO A 26 4.18 -16.83 -49.61
C PRO A 26 5.23 -16.01 -48.90
N SER A 27 5.43 -14.72 -49.27
CA SER A 27 6.38 -13.84 -48.58
C SER A 27 6.04 -13.67 -47.10
N GLY A 28 4.74 -13.57 -46.74
CA GLY A 28 4.26 -13.50 -45.37
C GLY A 28 4.60 -14.78 -44.57
N PHE A 29 4.50 -15.95 -45.21
CA PHE A 29 4.93 -17.22 -44.61
C PHE A 29 6.45 -17.26 -44.34
N TYR A 30 7.28 -16.86 -45.28
CA TYR A 30 8.72 -16.85 -45.09
C TYR A 30 9.19 -15.78 -44.11
N ALA A 31 8.54 -14.61 -44.10
CA ALA A 31 8.77 -13.59 -43.06
C ALA A 31 8.41 -14.09 -41.67
N TRP A 32 7.27 -14.78 -41.54
CA TRP A 32 6.86 -15.42 -40.27
C TRP A 32 7.83 -16.55 -39.86
N MET A 33 8.38 -17.32 -40.81
CA MET A 33 9.38 -18.34 -40.50
C MET A 33 10.66 -17.76 -39.92
N LYS A 34 11.07 -16.56 -40.39
CA LYS A 34 12.26 -15.87 -39.86
C LYS A 34 11.96 -15.22 -38.51
N GLN A 35 10.80 -14.63 -38.37
CA GLN A 35 10.39 -13.90 -37.17
C GLN A 35 8.92 -14.22 -36.81
N PRO A 36 8.67 -15.32 -36.07
CA PRO A 36 7.32 -15.81 -35.77
C PRO A 36 6.48 -14.84 -34.97
N LEU A 37 7.12 -14.02 -34.15
CA LEU A 37 6.46 -13.03 -33.30
C LEU A 37 6.52 -11.63 -33.95
N SER A 38 5.40 -10.93 -33.95
CA SER A 38 5.38 -9.53 -34.36
C SER A 38 6.16 -8.66 -33.37
N HIS A 39 6.62 -7.49 -33.80
CA HIS A 39 7.26 -6.51 -32.92
C HIS A 39 6.40 -6.24 -31.67
N ARG A 40 5.10 -6.09 -31.83
CA ARG A 40 4.16 -5.90 -30.72
C ARG A 40 4.13 -7.10 -29.76
N ALA A 41 4.22 -8.34 -30.27
CA ALA A 41 4.23 -9.53 -29.45
C ALA A 41 5.54 -9.65 -28.63
N ASN A 42 6.67 -9.34 -29.24
CA ASN A 42 7.95 -9.29 -28.55
C ASN A 42 7.95 -8.24 -27.44
N GLU A 43 7.41 -7.05 -27.73
CA GLU A 43 7.27 -5.97 -26.76
C GLU A 43 6.29 -6.31 -25.63
N ASP A 44 5.18 -7.03 -25.94
CA ASP A 44 4.27 -7.54 -24.91
C ASP A 44 4.96 -8.55 -23.99
N ILE A 45 5.82 -9.43 -24.51
CA ILE A 45 6.61 -10.38 -23.72
C ILE A 45 7.58 -9.63 -22.79
N ARG A 46 8.31 -8.64 -23.33
CA ARG A 46 9.22 -7.80 -22.54
C ARG A 46 8.47 -7.07 -21.39
N GLN A 47 7.36 -6.44 -21.71
CA GLN A 47 6.56 -5.73 -20.71
C GLN A 47 5.93 -6.67 -19.67
N ILE A 48 5.54 -7.89 -20.05
CA ILE A 48 5.06 -8.90 -19.10
C ILE A 48 6.12 -9.23 -18.06
N ALA A 49 7.39 -9.35 -18.46
CA ALA A 49 8.48 -9.59 -17.52
C ALA A 49 8.59 -8.46 -16.51
N LEU A 50 8.66 -7.21 -16.96
CA LEU A 50 8.71 -6.03 -16.08
C LEU A 50 7.48 -5.93 -15.14
N ILE A 51 6.28 -6.22 -15.66
CA ILE A 51 5.05 -6.24 -14.84
C ILE A 51 5.13 -7.31 -13.75
N LYS A 52 5.68 -8.50 -14.06
CA LYS A 52 5.86 -9.57 -13.08
C LYS A 52 6.87 -9.17 -12.01
N ASP A 53 8.00 -8.59 -12.39
CA ASP A 53 9.03 -8.15 -11.46
C ASP A 53 8.47 -7.08 -10.51
N ALA A 54 7.86 -6.01 -11.03
CA ALA A 54 7.22 -4.98 -10.22
C ALA A 54 6.11 -5.54 -9.29
N TRP A 55 5.37 -6.55 -9.76
CA TRP A 55 4.37 -7.21 -8.92
C TRP A 55 5.01 -8.04 -7.81
N HIS A 56 6.10 -8.75 -8.07
CA HIS A 56 6.87 -9.49 -7.07
C HIS A 56 7.48 -8.55 -6.03
N ASP A 57 8.09 -7.44 -6.45
CA ASP A 57 8.69 -6.42 -5.58
C ASP A 57 7.67 -5.78 -4.65
N SER A 58 6.43 -5.61 -5.13
CA SER A 58 5.33 -5.15 -4.28
C SER A 58 4.83 -6.19 -3.26
N GLY A 59 5.43 -7.37 -3.18
CA GLY A 59 4.94 -8.51 -2.38
C GLY A 59 3.63 -9.10 -2.92
N LYS A 60 3.39 -9.00 -4.22
CA LYS A 60 2.19 -9.49 -4.92
C LYS A 60 0.91 -8.77 -4.50
N VAL A 61 1.01 -7.48 -4.20
CA VAL A 61 -0.08 -6.63 -3.68
C VAL A 61 -0.67 -5.72 -4.74
N TYR A 62 0.18 -5.19 -5.65
CA TYR A 62 -0.21 -4.16 -6.57
C TYR A 62 -1.18 -4.62 -7.66
N GLY A 63 -2.13 -3.74 -7.99
CA GLY A 63 -2.92 -3.83 -9.22
C GLY A 63 -2.35 -2.98 -10.33
N TYR A 64 -2.91 -3.10 -11.53
CA TYR A 64 -2.37 -2.50 -12.75
C TYR A 64 -2.06 -1.00 -12.67
N ARG A 65 -2.81 -0.20 -11.88
CA ARG A 65 -2.55 1.24 -11.75
C ARG A 65 -1.22 1.55 -11.08
N LYS A 66 -0.89 0.81 -10.02
CA LYS A 66 0.40 0.96 -9.32
C LYS A 66 1.54 0.35 -10.11
N LEU A 67 1.30 -0.81 -10.76
CA LEU A 67 2.26 -1.42 -11.69
C LEU A 67 2.58 -0.48 -12.85
N HIS A 68 1.57 0.18 -13.43
CA HIS A 68 1.81 1.20 -14.45
C HIS A 68 2.66 2.37 -13.93
N ALA A 69 2.42 2.82 -12.70
CA ALA A 69 3.24 3.86 -12.08
C ALA A 69 4.69 3.40 -11.86
N ASP A 70 4.91 2.13 -11.44
CA ASP A 70 6.26 1.56 -11.31
C ASP A 70 6.99 1.49 -12.65
N LEU A 71 6.31 1.02 -13.70
CA LEU A 71 6.89 0.98 -15.05
C LEU A 71 7.26 2.39 -15.55
N ARG A 72 6.42 3.38 -15.30
CA ARG A 72 6.73 4.78 -15.63
C ARG A 72 7.94 5.31 -14.90
N ASP A 73 8.10 4.98 -13.62
CA ASP A 73 9.27 5.37 -12.83
C ASP A 73 10.56 4.71 -13.35
N GLN A 74 10.43 3.52 -14.00
CA GLN A 74 11.52 2.84 -14.71
C GLN A 74 11.77 3.40 -16.12
N GLY A 75 11.04 4.44 -16.56
CA GLY A 75 11.16 5.06 -17.87
C GLY A 75 10.33 4.42 -18.98
N GLU A 76 9.44 3.48 -18.68
CA GLU A 76 8.61 2.81 -19.68
C GLU A 76 7.45 3.71 -20.17
N THR A 77 7.25 3.74 -21.48
CA THR A 77 6.20 4.53 -22.16
C THR A 77 5.01 3.67 -22.57
N CYS A 78 4.33 3.05 -21.60
CA CYS A 78 3.15 2.25 -21.90
C CYS A 78 1.87 2.88 -21.32
N CYS A 79 0.72 2.65 -21.96
CA CYS A 79 -0.55 3.14 -21.44
C CYS A 79 -1.12 2.22 -20.35
N PRO A 80 -1.93 2.75 -19.40
CA PRO A 80 -2.52 1.96 -18.31
C PRO A 80 -3.35 0.77 -18.80
N ASN A 81 -4.06 0.93 -19.93
CA ASN A 81 -4.90 -0.12 -20.51
C ASN A 81 -4.07 -1.31 -21.03
N ARG A 82 -2.88 -1.04 -21.58
CA ARG A 82 -1.95 -2.09 -22.01
C ARG A 82 -1.46 -2.88 -20.81
N VAL A 83 -1.03 -2.20 -19.74
CA VAL A 83 -0.61 -2.85 -18.48
C VAL A 83 -1.75 -3.67 -17.88
N ALA A 84 -2.99 -3.15 -17.87
CA ALA A 84 -4.17 -3.88 -17.39
C ALA A 84 -4.42 -5.16 -18.20
N ARG A 85 -4.32 -5.09 -19.54
CA ARG A 85 -4.48 -6.24 -20.44
C ARG A 85 -3.40 -7.30 -20.18
N LEU A 86 -2.14 -6.88 -20.11
CA LEU A 86 -1.00 -7.79 -19.91
C LEU A 86 -1.03 -8.43 -18.53
N ALA A 87 -1.31 -7.65 -17.48
CA ALA A 87 -1.47 -8.17 -16.12
C ALA A 87 -2.60 -9.22 -16.03
N LYS A 88 -3.73 -8.95 -16.69
CA LYS A 88 -4.85 -9.92 -16.78
C LYS A 88 -4.43 -11.20 -17.50
N LEU A 89 -3.68 -11.09 -18.60
CA LEU A 89 -3.20 -12.23 -19.40
C LEU A 89 -2.34 -13.20 -18.55
N VAL A 90 -1.52 -12.67 -17.65
CA VAL A 90 -0.65 -13.47 -16.76
C VAL A 90 -1.26 -13.73 -15.38
N GLY A 91 -2.54 -13.46 -15.19
CA GLY A 91 -3.27 -13.78 -13.96
C GLY A 91 -2.97 -12.87 -12.76
N ILE A 92 -2.29 -11.75 -12.97
CA ILE A 92 -1.96 -10.78 -11.91
C ILE A 92 -3.22 -10.04 -11.46
N LYS A 93 -3.50 -10.10 -10.16
CA LYS A 93 -4.65 -9.43 -9.52
C LYS A 93 -4.19 -8.63 -8.31
N ALA A 94 -4.81 -7.45 -8.14
CA ALA A 94 -4.62 -6.66 -6.93
C ALA A 94 -5.15 -7.37 -5.68
N GLN A 95 -4.51 -7.16 -4.55
CA GLN A 95 -5.06 -7.53 -3.25
C GLN A 95 -6.17 -6.54 -2.88
N ILE A 96 -7.43 -6.91 -3.11
CA ILE A 96 -8.60 -6.11 -2.76
C ILE A 96 -9.22 -6.62 -1.47
N GLY A 97 -9.76 -5.69 -0.66
CA GLY A 97 -10.51 -6.07 0.55
C GLY A 97 -11.89 -6.64 0.19
N TYR A 98 -12.43 -7.46 1.09
CA TYR A 98 -13.82 -7.87 0.99
C TYR A 98 -14.74 -6.66 1.14
N LYS A 99 -15.79 -6.54 0.32
CA LYS A 99 -16.86 -5.58 0.56
C LYS A 99 -17.52 -5.93 1.89
N ARG A 100 -17.32 -5.11 2.93
CA ARG A 100 -18.17 -5.18 4.11
C ARG A 100 -19.59 -4.80 3.68
N ARG A 101 -20.57 -5.64 3.99
CA ARG A 101 -21.97 -5.20 3.99
C ARG A 101 -22.05 -4.11 5.07
N SER A 102 -22.58 -2.94 4.72
CA SER A 102 -22.87 -1.88 5.68
C SER A 102 -23.89 -2.41 6.70
N GLY A 103 -23.40 -2.72 7.91
CA GLY A 103 -24.29 -2.99 9.05
C GLY A 103 -24.93 -1.67 9.46
N LYS A 104 -26.22 -1.65 9.71
CA LYS A 104 -26.92 -0.53 10.35
C LYS A 104 -26.43 -0.45 11.80
N TYR A 105 -25.45 0.40 12.09
CA TYR A 105 -25.09 0.77 13.46
C TYR A 105 -26.03 1.90 13.91
N GLY A 106 -27.12 1.53 14.59
CA GLY A 106 -27.97 2.45 15.32
C GLY A 106 -27.45 2.63 16.75
N GLY A 107 -26.55 3.57 16.98
CA GLY A 107 -26.14 4.02 18.30
C GLY A 107 -26.46 5.49 18.46
N LYS A 108 -27.25 5.86 19.50
CA LYS A 108 -27.48 7.27 19.86
C LYS A 108 -26.20 7.90 20.37
N PRO A 109 -25.82 9.13 19.94
CA PRO A 109 -24.62 9.81 20.43
C PRO A 109 -24.82 10.26 21.88
N SER A 110 -23.90 9.89 22.77
CA SER A 110 -23.83 10.43 24.13
C SER A 110 -22.69 11.43 24.26
N ILE A 111 -22.99 12.60 24.80
CA ILE A 111 -22.15 13.66 25.37
C ILE A 111 -20.87 14.05 24.60
N VAL A 112 -20.81 15.32 24.23
CA VAL A 112 -19.80 16.01 23.43
C VAL A 112 -18.48 16.18 24.21
N ILE A 113 -17.44 15.48 23.81
CA ILE A 113 -16.05 15.88 24.05
C ILE A 113 -15.55 16.48 22.75
N TYR A 114 -14.93 17.66 22.80
CA TYR A 114 -14.50 18.40 21.61
C TYR A 114 -13.55 17.58 20.75
N ASN A 115 -13.96 17.34 19.51
CA ASN A 115 -13.11 16.79 18.46
C ASN A 115 -12.48 17.98 17.71
N THR A 116 -11.26 18.34 18.11
CA THR A 116 -10.54 19.47 17.51
C THR A 116 -10.12 19.18 16.04
N LEU A 117 -9.95 17.91 15.68
CA LEU A 117 -9.59 17.53 14.31
C LEU A 117 -10.77 17.66 13.32
N ASP A 118 -12.01 17.50 13.82
CA ASP A 118 -13.28 17.61 13.07
C ASP A 118 -13.23 17.09 11.62
N ARG A 119 -12.61 15.92 11.41
CA ARG A 119 -12.40 15.25 10.11
C ARG A 119 -11.57 16.04 9.08
N GLN A 120 -10.81 17.02 9.52
CA GLN A 120 -9.86 17.73 8.65
C GLN A 120 -8.60 16.88 8.42
N PHE A 121 -8.73 15.84 7.59
CA PHE A 121 -7.62 14.94 7.28
C PHE A 121 -6.64 15.49 6.23
N ASP A 122 -6.91 16.66 5.69
CA ASP A 122 -6.06 17.36 4.72
C ASP A 122 -5.16 18.37 5.45
N VAL A 123 -3.96 17.92 5.74
CA VAL A 123 -2.91 18.69 6.39
C VAL A 123 -1.86 19.06 5.34
N ASN A 124 -1.43 20.32 5.32
CA ASN A 124 -0.56 20.85 4.25
C ASN A 124 0.93 20.70 4.52
N THR A 125 1.33 20.41 5.75
CA THR A 125 2.73 20.29 6.16
C THR A 125 2.92 19.09 7.10
N PRO A 126 4.11 18.45 7.10
CA PRO A 126 4.39 17.36 8.02
C PRO A 126 4.41 17.84 9.48
N ASP A 127 4.21 16.89 10.38
CA ASP A 127 4.33 17.06 11.84
C ASP A 127 3.39 18.12 12.46
N LYS A 128 2.23 18.35 11.85
CA LYS A 128 1.17 19.17 12.45
C LYS A 128 0.11 18.32 13.16
N VAL A 129 -0.26 17.21 12.54
CA VAL A 129 -1.27 16.29 13.10
C VAL A 129 -0.81 14.85 12.93
N TRP A 130 -0.74 14.14 14.04
CA TRP A 130 -0.53 12.69 14.07
C TRP A 130 -1.80 11.99 14.53
N VAL A 131 -2.05 10.80 13.99
CA VAL A 131 -3.12 9.91 14.47
C VAL A 131 -2.51 8.65 15.08
N THR A 132 -3.09 8.15 16.15
CA THR A 132 -2.65 6.93 16.81
C THR A 132 -3.82 6.00 17.05
N ASP A 133 -3.55 4.70 16.96
CA ASP A 133 -4.54 3.66 17.20
C ASP A 133 -3.84 2.33 17.49
N ILE A 134 -4.58 1.37 18.02
CA ILE A 134 -4.09 0.04 18.38
C ILE A 134 -4.85 -1.02 17.60
N THR A 135 -4.11 -2.03 17.12
CA THR A 135 -4.70 -3.25 16.57
C THR A 135 -4.05 -4.48 17.18
N TYR A 136 -4.63 -5.65 16.95
CA TYR A 136 -4.05 -6.93 17.37
C TYR A 136 -3.77 -7.85 16.19
N ILE A 137 -2.76 -8.68 16.37
CA ILE A 137 -2.32 -9.73 15.46
C ILE A 137 -2.34 -11.06 16.23
N LYS A 138 -3.01 -12.06 15.67
CA LYS A 138 -3.08 -13.39 16.28
C LYS A 138 -1.83 -14.19 15.92
N THR A 139 -1.23 -14.82 16.93
CA THR A 139 -0.15 -15.81 16.81
C THR A 139 -0.53 -17.08 17.57
N TYR A 140 0.23 -18.16 17.43
CA TYR A 140 0.02 -19.35 18.28
C TYR A 140 0.40 -19.10 19.75
N GLU A 141 1.29 -18.16 20.04
CA GLU A 141 1.61 -17.73 21.41
C GLU A 141 0.55 -16.79 22.02
N GLY A 142 -0.53 -16.49 21.29
CA GLY A 142 -1.58 -15.58 21.70
C GLY A 142 -1.55 -14.27 20.90
N PHE A 143 -2.29 -13.26 21.40
CA PHE A 143 -2.34 -11.97 20.72
C PHE A 143 -1.05 -11.17 20.92
N SER A 144 -0.68 -10.43 19.89
CA SER A 144 0.30 -9.36 19.92
C SER A 144 -0.38 -8.06 19.50
N TYR A 145 -0.20 -7.00 20.28
CA TYR A 145 -0.85 -5.70 20.08
C TYR A 145 0.14 -4.75 19.42
N LEU A 146 -0.31 -4.07 18.38
CA LEU A 146 0.46 -3.10 17.63
C LEU A 146 -0.18 -1.72 17.80
N ALA A 147 0.57 -0.77 18.37
CA ALA A 147 0.24 0.65 18.35
C ALA A 147 1.02 1.33 17.21
N VAL A 148 0.39 2.27 16.51
CA VAL A 148 1.03 3.07 15.45
C VAL A 148 0.76 4.55 15.64
N VAL A 149 1.70 5.37 15.20
CA VAL A 149 1.56 6.83 15.07
C VAL A 149 1.79 7.17 13.61
N ILE A 150 0.82 7.83 12.97
CA ILE A 150 0.82 8.12 11.54
C ILE A 150 0.71 9.63 11.33
N ASP A 151 1.61 10.20 10.56
CA ASP A 151 1.53 11.60 10.14
C ASP A 151 0.42 11.76 9.09
N LEU A 152 -0.50 12.69 9.33
CA LEU A 152 -1.65 12.92 8.44
C LEU A 152 -1.25 13.56 7.12
N PHE A 153 -0.16 14.30 7.03
CA PHE A 153 0.32 14.91 5.80
C PHE A 153 0.71 13.85 4.77
N SER A 154 1.64 12.98 5.14
CA SER A 154 2.27 12.02 4.23
C SER A 154 1.67 10.62 4.31
N ARG A 155 0.89 10.33 5.35
CA ARG A 155 0.45 8.96 5.72
C ARG A 155 1.61 8.07 6.17
N ARG A 156 2.76 8.64 6.52
CA ARG A 156 3.91 7.91 7.01
C ARG A 156 3.67 7.42 8.43
N VAL A 157 3.99 6.15 8.69
CA VAL A 157 4.08 5.62 10.04
C VAL A 157 5.38 6.16 10.66
N VAL A 158 5.26 7.11 11.57
CA VAL A 158 6.39 7.80 12.20
C VAL A 158 6.85 7.11 13.47
N GLY A 159 5.96 6.37 14.13
CA GLY A 159 6.27 5.56 15.30
C GLY A 159 5.37 4.34 15.39
N TRP A 160 5.87 3.28 15.99
CA TRP A 160 5.11 2.07 16.28
C TRP A 160 5.74 1.27 17.39
N SER A 161 4.94 0.48 18.08
CA SER A 161 5.38 -0.45 19.11
C SER A 161 4.52 -1.70 19.09
N MET A 162 5.09 -2.83 19.50
CA MET A 162 4.38 -4.11 19.52
C MET A 162 4.70 -4.88 20.79
N GLN A 163 3.65 -5.26 21.54
CA GLN A 163 3.74 -5.92 22.82
C GLN A 163 2.71 -7.04 22.97
N SER A 164 2.89 -7.91 23.99
CA SER A 164 1.97 -9.01 24.31
C SER A 164 0.69 -8.55 25.01
N ARG A 165 0.65 -7.32 25.55
CA ARG A 165 -0.48 -6.74 26.28
C ARG A 165 -0.82 -5.36 25.74
N GLN A 166 -2.09 -5.00 25.84
CA GLN A 166 -2.59 -3.69 25.44
C GLN A 166 -2.54 -2.74 26.65
N THR A 167 -1.36 -2.20 26.92
CA THR A 167 -1.09 -1.29 28.05
C THR A 167 -0.86 0.15 27.56
N THR A 168 -0.86 1.11 28.49
CA THR A 168 -0.45 2.50 28.21
C THR A 168 0.98 2.56 27.69
N ASP A 169 1.89 1.73 28.24
CA ASP A 169 3.28 1.65 27.79
C ASP A 169 3.42 1.33 26.31
N LEU A 170 2.56 0.48 25.75
CA LEU A 170 2.54 0.17 24.31
C LEU A 170 2.39 1.45 23.46
N VAL A 171 1.46 2.33 23.80
CA VAL A 171 1.20 3.56 23.04
C VAL A 171 2.25 4.63 23.32
N LEU A 172 2.76 4.72 24.55
CA LEU A 172 3.84 5.63 24.91
C LEU A 172 5.15 5.30 24.17
N GLN A 173 5.50 4.02 24.03
CA GLN A 173 6.68 3.61 23.22
C GLN A 173 6.52 3.95 21.74
N ALA A 174 5.33 3.75 21.15
CA ALA A 174 5.07 4.15 19.79
C ALA A 174 5.21 5.68 19.60
N LEU A 175 4.69 6.45 20.54
CA LEU A 175 4.75 7.90 20.51
C LEU A 175 6.17 8.41 20.78
N LEU A 176 6.91 7.81 21.69
CA LEU A 176 8.31 8.12 21.96
C LEU A 176 9.17 7.93 20.69
N MET A 177 8.97 6.80 19.98
CA MET A 177 9.65 6.57 18.70
C MET A 177 9.32 7.68 17.69
N ALA A 178 8.05 8.11 17.61
CA ALA A 178 7.63 9.19 16.71
C ALA A 178 8.32 10.50 17.05
N VAL A 179 8.31 10.91 18.31
CA VAL A 179 8.97 12.14 18.79
C VAL A 179 10.48 12.12 18.51
N TRP A 180 11.16 11.00 18.79
CA TRP A 180 12.60 10.88 18.56
C TRP A 180 12.98 10.89 17.08
N ARG A 181 12.18 10.28 16.22
CA ARG A 181 12.42 10.27 14.77
C ARG A 181 12.14 11.62 14.11
N ARG A 182 11.12 12.32 14.58
CA ARG A 182 10.63 13.54 13.94
C ARG A 182 11.22 14.82 14.54
N LYS A 183 11.48 14.82 15.85
CA LYS A 183 11.99 15.99 16.62
C LYS A 183 11.20 17.25 16.27
N PRO A 184 9.86 17.24 16.44
CA PRO A 184 9.03 18.35 16.02
C PRO A 184 9.43 19.62 16.79
N LYS A 185 9.55 20.74 16.06
CA LYS A 185 9.88 22.05 16.63
C LYS A 185 8.63 22.76 17.16
N ASP A 186 7.54 22.58 16.44
CA ASP A 186 6.25 23.16 16.78
C ASP A 186 5.40 22.15 17.55
N ARG A 187 4.30 22.67 18.11
CA ARG A 187 3.28 21.86 18.75
C ARG A 187 2.60 20.94 17.74
N VAL A 188 2.53 19.64 18.06
CA VAL A 188 1.88 18.61 17.22
C VAL A 188 0.57 18.17 17.88
N MET A 189 -0.52 18.16 17.12
CA MET A 189 -1.77 17.58 17.57
C MET A 189 -1.70 16.05 17.40
N ILE A 190 -1.94 15.31 18.48
CA ILE A 190 -2.10 13.85 18.45
C ILE A 190 -3.57 13.47 18.59
N HIS A 191 -4.14 12.82 17.58
CA HIS A 191 -5.51 12.35 17.59
C HIS A 191 -5.59 10.88 17.90
N SER A 192 -6.43 10.49 18.88
CA SER A 192 -6.65 9.10 19.27
C SER A 192 -8.15 8.80 19.42
N ASP A 193 -8.49 7.53 19.49
CA ASP A 193 -9.79 7.10 19.98
C ASP A 193 -9.93 7.32 21.51
N GLN A 194 -11.04 6.87 22.09
CA GLN A 194 -11.31 6.98 23.53
C GLN A 194 -10.84 5.75 24.34
N GLY A 195 -9.88 5.00 23.84
CA GLY A 195 -9.32 3.86 24.57
C GLY A 195 -8.74 4.27 25.93
N SER A 196 -8.84 3.40 26.94
CA SER A 196 -8.34 3.65 28.30
C SER A 196 -6.84 3.98 28.32
N GLN A 197 -6.07 3.48 27.35
CA GLN A 197 -4.63 3.73 27.18
C GLN A 197 -4.32 5.21 26.90
N PHE A 198 -5.24 5.92 26.25
CA PHE A 198 -5.12 7.34 25.88
C PHE A 198 -5.74 8.31 26.89
N THR A 199 -6.19 7.79 28.04
CA THR A 199 -6.81 8.59 29.12
C THR A 199 -6.03 8.52 30.44
N SER A 200 -4.92 7.80 30.47
CA SER A 200 -4.07 7.65 31.65
C SER A 200 -3.32 8.93 32.02
N MET A 201 -2.94 9.06 33.28
CA MET A 201 -2.08 10.15 33.79
C MET A 201 -0.72 10.16 33.09
N ASP A 202 -0.14 8.99 32.83
CA ASP A 202 1.14 8.84 32.14
C ASP A 202 1.07 9.38 30.73
N TRP A 203 -0.03 9.09 30.00
CA TRP A 203 -0.28 9.64 28.68
C TRP A 203 -0.34 11.17 28.69
N ALA A 204 -1.13 11.76 29.61
CA ALA A 204 -1.26 13.21 29.73
C ALA A 204 0.08 13.88 30.09
N SER A 205 0.84 13.29 31.01
CA SER A 205 2.17 13.76 31.40
C SER A 205 3.16 13.73 30.23
N PHE A 206 3.21 12.63 29.48
CA PHE A 206 4.05 12.50 28.31
C PHE A 206 3.73 13.58 27.25
N LEU A 207 2.46 13.80 26.95
CA LEU A 207 2.06 14.81 25.96
C LEU A 207 2.53 16.21 26.38
N LYS A 208 2.38 16.56 27.66
CA LYS A 208 2.84 17.84 28.21
C LYS A 208 4.36 18.00 28.10
N GLN A 209 5.12 16.96 28.42
CA GLN A 209 6.59 16.96 28.37
C GLN A 209 7.14 17.15 26.94
N HIS A 210 6.42 16.64 25.94
CA HIS A 210 6.86 16.65 24.55
C HIS A 210 6.15 17.69 23.68
N ASN A 211 5.47 18.67 24.28
CA ASN A 211 4.75 19.74 23.57
C ASN A 211 3.72 19.19 22.56
N LEU A 212 2.98 18.14 22.96
CA LEU A 212 1.94 17.52 22.13
C LEU A 212 0.56 17.93 22.63
N GLU A 213 -0.37 18.16 21.72
CA GLU A 213 -1.76 18.49 22.03
C GLU A 213 -2.67 17.30 21.75
N HIS A 214 -3.53 16.94 22.72
CA HIS A 214 -4.44 15.83 22.57
C HIS A 214 -5.77 16.24 21.95
N SER A 215 -6.15 15.59 20.85
CA SER A 215 -7.48 15.62 20.26
C SER A 215 -8.10 14.21 20.33
N ARG A 216 -9.36 14.10 20.69
CA ARG A 216 -10.06 12.81 20.85
C ARG A 216 -11.19 12.66 19.85
N SER A 217 -11.35 11.44 19.32
CA SER A 217 -12.53 11.07 18.54
C SER A 217 -13.80 11.21 19.35
N ARG A 218 -14.91 11.50 18.68
CA ARG A 218 -16.25 11.43 19.30
C ARG A 218 -16.56 9.99 19.69
N ARG A 219 -17.22 9.80 20.83
CA ARG A 219 -17.56 8.46 21.33
C ARG A 219 -18.43 7.70 20.33
N GLY A 220 -17.99 6.50 19.94
CA GLY A 220 -18.69 5.66 18.97
C GLY A 220 -18.55 6.09 17.51
N ASN A 221 -17.73 7.10 17.19
CA ASN A 221 -17.53 7.57 15.82
C ASN A 221 -16.18 7.08 15.26
N CYS A 222 -16.20 5.92 14.62
CA CYS A 222 -15.02 5.33 13.97
C CYS A 222 -14.47 6.17 12.79
N HIS A 223 -15.28 7.06 12.22
CA HIS A 223 -14.83 7.88 11.09
C HIS A 223 -13.80 8.94 11.47
N ASP A 224 -13.72 9.30 12.76
CA ASP A 224 -12.78 10.30 13.25
C ASP A 224 -11.33 9.76 13.26
N ASN A 225 -11.10 8.42 13.24
CA ASN A 225 -9.79 7.78 13.14
C ASN A 225 -9.60 6.96 11.86
N ALA A 226 -10.31 7.34 10.79
CA ALA A 226 -10.35 6.61 9.51
C ALA A 226 -8.97 6.35 8.88
N VAL A 227 -7.96 7.18 9.16
CA VAL A 227 -6.62 7.03 8.61
C VAL A 227 -5.88 5.85 9.24
N ALA A 228 -5.91 5.73 10.57
CA ALA A 228 -5.30 4.59 11.25
C ALA A 228 -6.05 3.28 10.91
N GLU A 229 -7.39 3.31 10.87
CA GLU A 229 -8.18 2.17 10.41
C GLU A 229 -7.83 1.75 8.98
N SER A 230 -7.65 2.71 8.07
CA SER A 230 -7.25 2.46 6.70
C SER A 230 -5.87 1.79 6.64
N PHE A 231 -4.90 2.27 7.42
CA PHE A 231 -3.58 1.66 7.54
C PHE A 231 -3.67 0.21 8.04
N PHE A 232 -4.41 -0.06 9.12
CA PHE A 232 -4.57 -1.41 9.64
C PHE A 232 -5.28 -2.34 8.67
N ASN A 233 -6.25 -1.84 7.92
CA ASN A 233 -6.88 -2.62 6.86
C ASN A 233 -5.89 -3.00 5.74
N LEU A 234 -4.96 -2.09 5.40
CA LEU A 234 -3.89 -2.37 4.45
C LEU A 234 -2.91 -3.41 5.01
N LEU A 235 -2.35 -3.19 6.19
CA LEU A 235 -1.44 -4.13 6.86
C LEU A 235 -2.04 -5.53 6.97
N LYS A 236 -3.28 -5.62 7.46
CA LYS A 236 -3.96 -6.92 7.62
C LYS A 236 -4.18 -7.61 6.28
N ARG A 237 -4.58 -6.90 5.25
CA ARG A 237 -4.85 -7.45 3.92
C ARG A 237 -3.58 -7.83 3.17
N GLU A 238 -2.58 -6.96 3.23
CA GLU A 238 -1.37 -7.07 2.43
C GLU A 238 -0.33 -8.01 3.04
N ARG A 239 -0.37 -8.22 4.38
CA ARG A 239 0.58 -9.05 5.14
C ARG A 239 -0.09 -10.04 6.08
N VAL A 240 -0.71 -9.56 7.16
CA VAL A 240 -1.10 -10.38 8.32
C VAL A 240 -2.03 -11.53 7.96
N ARG A 241 -3.05 -11.30 7.11
CA ARG A 241 -4.02 -12.34 6.72
C ARG A 241 -3.48 -13.35 5.71
N ARG A 242 -2.27 -13.15 5.23
CA ARG A 242 -1.61 -14.03 4.25
C ARG A 242 -0.63 -15.01 4.89
N LYS A 243 -0.43 -14.88 6.19
CA LYS A 243 0.51 -15.69 6.96
C LYS A 243 -0.14 -16.16 8.25
N THR A 244 0.37 -17.26 8.78
CA THR A 244 0.08 -17.74 10.13
C THR A 244 1.39 -17.61 10.92
N TYR A 245 1.39 -16.86 12.01
CA TYR A 245 2.58 -16.62 12.81
C TYR A 245 2.65 -17.64 13.94
N THR A 246 3.79 -18.29 14.08
CA THR A 246 4.07 -19.21 15.18
C THR A 246 4.35 -18.43 16.46
N THR A 247 5.19 -17.40 16.38
CA THR A 247 5.61 -16.62 17.54
C THR A 247 5.26 -15.13 17.39
N ARG A 248 5.24 -14.42 18.53
CA ARG A 248 5.10 -12.94 18.54
C ARG A 248 6.31 -12.26 17.92
N ALA A 249 7.51 -12.87 18.04
CA ALA A 249 8.73 -12.35 17.44
C ALA A 249 8.65 -12.39 15.90
N GLU A 250 8.16 -13.49 15.32
CA GLU A 250 7.93 -13.60 13.87
C GLU A 250 6.94 -12.54 13.37
N ALA A 251 5.82 -12.37 14.09
CA ALA A 251 4.83 -11.35 13.75
C ALA A 251 5.41 -9.93 13.82
N ARG A 252 6.25 -9.65 14.85
CA ARG A 252 6.92 -8.35 15.00
C ARG A 252 7.90 -8.07 13.87
N GLN A 253 8.70 -9.07 13.48
CA GLN A 253 9.63 -8.93 12.36
C GLN A 253 8.89 -8.65 11.05
N ASP A 254 7.81 -9.36 10.76
CA ASP A 254 7.02 -9.18 9.54
C ASP A 254 6.32 -7.81 9.50
N VAL A 255 5.87 -7.31 10.65
CA VAL A 255 5.30 -5.95 10.78
C VAL A 255 6.39 -4.89 10.58
N PHE A 256 7.60 -5.10 11.13
CA PHE A 256 8.75 -4.23 10.90
C PHE A 256 9.05 -4.13 9.39
N ASP A 257 9.20 -5.27 8.72
CA ASP A 257 9.48 -5.31 7.27
C ASP A 257 8.37 -4.62 6.47
N TYR A 258 7.11 -4.82 6.87
CA TYR A 258 6.00 -4.15 6.20
C TYR A 258 6.03 -2.64 6.40
N ILE A 259 6.23 -2.15 7.62
CA ILE A 259 6.19 -0.70 7.92
C ILE A 259 7.42 0.01 7.37
N GLU A 260 8.61 -0.48 7.73
CA GLU A 260 9.85 0.24 7.47
C GLU A 260 10.37 0.00 6.04
N MET A 261 10.34 -1.25 5.56
CA MET A 261 10.96 -1.58 4.28
C MET A 261 9.99 -1.41 3.10
N PHE A 262 8.69 -1.58 3.32
CA PHE A 262 7.71 -1.53 2.24
C PHE A 262 6.77 -0.32 2.33
N TYR A 263 5.97 -0.18 3.42
CA TYR A 263 4.92 0.84 3.50
C TYR A 263 5.45 2.27 3.42
N ASN A 264 6.44 2.58 4.24
CA ASN A 264 7.01 3.93 4.30
C ASN A 264 7.88 4.25 3.08
N LEU A 265 8.71 3.29 2.62
CA LEU A 265 9.72 3.52 1.59
C LEU A 265 9.20 3.35 0.16
N GLN A 266 8.39 2.31 -0.08
CA GLN A 266 8.07 1.86 -1.44
C GLN A 266 6.61 1.97 -1.78
N ARG A 267 5.71 1.72 -0.80
CA ARG A 267 4.29 1.57 -1.08
C ARG A 267 3.66 2.84 -1.64
N LYS A 268 3.25 2.78 -2.90
CA LYS A 268 2.59 3.90 -3.60
C LYS A 268 1.21 4.21 -3.02
N HIS A 269 0.94 5.49 -2.79
CA HIS A 269 -0.34 6.02 -2.33
C HIS A 269 -0.97 6.94 -3.37
N VAL A 270 -2.23 6.67 -3.72
CA VAL A 270 -2.97 7.50 -4.70
C VAL A 270 -3.06 8.95 -4.22
N ARG A 271 -3.35 9.17 -2.92
CA ARG A 271 -3.41 10.51 -2.31
C ARG A 271 -2.11 11.29 -2.44
N ASN A 272 -0.98 10.60 -2.39
CA ASN A 272 0.35 11.20 -2.51
C ASN A 272 0.82 11.28 -3.98
N GLY A 273 -0.08 11.26 -4.96
CA GLY A 273 0.30 11.28 -6.38
C GLY A 273 1.10 10.05 -6.83
N MET A 274 0.78 8.87 -6.29
CA MET A 274 1.51 7.61 -6.52
C MET A 274 2.93 7.58 -5.93
N LEU A 275 3.28 8.49 -5.05
CA LEU A 275 4.52 8.44 -4.29
C LEU A 275 4.34 7.62 -3.00
N SER A 276 5.44 7.05 -2.51
CA SER A 276 5.47 6.51 -1.14
C SER A 276 5.42 7.64 -0.10
N PRO A 277 5.05 7.35 1.15
CA PRO A 277 5.04 8.36 2.21
C PRO A 277 6.36 9.11 2.34
N LEU A 278 7.49 8.40 2.29
CA LEU A 278 8.82 9.02 2.39
C LEU A 278 9.13 9.91 1.19
N HIS A 279 8.93 9.44 -0.02
CA HIS A 279 9.21 10.21 -1.24
C HIS A 279 8.31 11.45 -1.33
N PHE A 280 7.07 11.35 -0.87
CA PHE A 280 6.15 12.48 -0.81
C PHE A 280 6.68 13.59 0.12
N GLU A 281 7.19 13.24 1.33
CA GLU A 281 7.83 14.20 2.23
C GLU A 281 9.12 14.81 1.66
N GLN A 282 9.94 13.98 1.01
CA GLN A 282 11.18 14.45 0.38
C GLN A 282 10.90 15.49 -0.71
N ASN A 283 9.93 15.21 -1.59
CA ASN A 283 9.53 16.14 -2.64
C ASN A 283 8.95 17.44 -2.08
N HIS A 284 8.19 17.37 -0.98
CA HIS A 284 7.71 18.58 -0.30
C HIS A 284 8.86 19.42 0.25
N LYS A 285 9.84 18.79 0.93
CA LYS A 285 11.02 19.49 1.45
C LYS A 285 11.87 20.14 0.36
N MET A 286 12.00 19.51 -0.82
CA MET A 286 12.72 20.13 -1.94
C MET A 286 12.00 21.37 -2.47
N LYS A 287 10.68 21.29 -2.63
CA LYS A 287 9.88 22.45 -3.08
C LYS A 287 9.92 23.63 -2.11
N THR A 288 9.91 23.37 -0.80
CA THR A 288 9.98 24.44 0.22
C THR A 288 11.39 25.06 0.35
N LYS A 289 12.44 24.40 -0.15
CA LYS A 289 13.81 24.97 -0.17
C LYS A 289 14.11 25.77 -1.43
N SER A 290 13.32 25.61 -2.49
CA SER A 290 13.49 26.30 -3.77
C SER A 290 12.62 27.56 -3.90
N VAL A 291 11.90 27.93 -2.86
CA VAL A 291 11.18 29.21 -2.67
C VAL A 291 11.89 30.01 -1.59
#